data_8ac58a91dd08961eb7b49ef062618b93
#
_entry.id   8ac58a91dd08961eb7b49ef062618b93
#
_cell.length_a   1.000
_cell.length_b   1.000
_cell.length_c   1.000
_cell.angle_alpha   90.00
_cell.angle_beta   90.00
_cell.angle_gamma   90.00
#
_symmetry.space_group_name_H-M   'P 1'
#
loop_
_entity.id
_entity.type
_entity.pdbx_description
1 polymer ?
#
loop_
_entity_poly.entity_id
_entity_poly.type
_entity_poly.pdbx_seq_one_letter_code
_entity_poly.pdbx_strand_id
1 'polypeptide(L)'
;LDKDGADMAERIWRAAAQSAAWSASQLAELGVHKQVVNRLLEPFSWVDVIVTSTEWKNFFRLRIASDAQPEIHEVALLMRDAVMDSIPTSVPWGGWHLPTITDEDRGKITEFEDLLYVAAGRLARVSYESVSRSWESDRDLARQLVKSGHWSPFEHVATARQGRADRCRNFGRDWDQLRAMLE
;
A
#
# COMPACT_ATOMS: atom_id res chain seq x y z
N LEU A 1 22.52 -3.29 22.49
CA LEU A 1 22.28 -2.51 23.71
C LEU A 1 21.89 -3.47 24.83
N ASP A 2 22.37 -3.22 26.06
CA ASP A 2 21.78 -3.81 27.24
C ASP A 2 20.39 -3.21 27.53
N LYS A 3 19.69 -3.74 28.53
CA LYS A 3 18.32 -3.31 28.83
C LYS A 3 18.23 -1.81 29.18
N ASP A 4 19.16 -1.32 29.99
CA ASP A 4 19.16 0.08 30.43
C ASP A 4 19.45 1.03 29.27
N GLY A 5 20.34 0.63 28.35
CA GLY A 5 20.62 1.35 27.12
C GLY A 5 19.43 1.36 26.16
N ALA A 6 18.69 0.25 26.05
CA ALA A 6 17.48 0.17 25.24
C ALA A 6 16.36 1.07 25.78
N ASP A 7 16.13 1.04 27.11
CA ASP A 7 15.14 1.89 27.77
C ASP A 7 15.49 3.39 27.65
N MET A 8 16.78 3.72 27.69
CA MET A 8 17.24 5.09 27.49
C MET A 8 17.04 5.54 26.03
N ALA A 9 17.38 4.69 25.06
CA ALA A 9 17.20 4.98 23.64
C ALA A 9 15.71 5.21 23.30
N GLU A 10 14.80 4.39 23.83
CA GLU A 10 13.37 4.58 23.66
C GLU A 10 12.90 5.93 24.22
N ARG A 11 13.35 6.30 25.42
CA ARG A 11 13.00 7.61 26.02
C ARG A 11 13.49 8.79 25.17
N ILE A 12 14.71 8.72 24.64
CA ILE A 12 15.24 9.76 23.77
C ILE A 12 14.42 9.84 22.47
N TRP A 13 14.09 8.69 21.86
CA TRP A 13 13.26 8.64 20.65
C TRP A 13 11.88 9.25 20.88
N ARG A 14 11.21 8.90 21.99
CA ARG A 14 9.92 9.47 22.36
C ARG A 14 9.96 10.98 22.60
N ALA A 15 11.03 11.48 23.22
CA ALA A 15 11.23 12.92 23.42
C ALA A 15 11.43 13.65 22.09
N ALA A 16 12.16 13.07 21.15
CA ALA A 16 12.32 13.60 19.81
C ALA A 16 10.97 13.65 19.05
N ALA A 17 10.16 12.61 19.17
CA ALA A 17 8.82 12.58 18.57
C ALA A 17 7.91 13.68 19.13
N GLN A 18 7.92 13.90 20.44
CA GLN A 18 7.15 14.98 21.08
C GLN A 18 7.61 16.36 20.62
N SER A 19 8.92 16.58 20.48
CA SER A 19 9.48 17.84 19.97
C SER A 19 9.08 18.06 18.51
N ALA A 20 9.11 17.01 17.67
CA ALA A 20 8.68 17.07 16.28
C ALA A 20 7.19 17.42 16.17
N ALA A 21 6.34 16.79 16.98
CA ALA A 21 4.90 17.06 17.03
C ALA A 21 4.59 18.51 17.42
N TRP A 22 5.27 19.03 18.45
CA TRP A 22 5.14 20.42 18.84
C TRP A 22 5.57 21.38 17.73
N SER A 23 6.73 21.12 17.11
CA SER A 23 7.23 21.96 16.00
C SER A 23 6.27 21.94 14.81
N ALA A 24 5.73 20.78 14.47
CA ALA A 24 4.74 20.64 13.42
C ALA A 24 3.47 21.45 13.69
N SER A 25 2.96 21.42 14.92
CA SER A 25 1.82 22.25 15.33
C SER A 25 2.11 23.75 15.14
N GLN A 26 3.27 24.23 15.60
CA GLN A 26 3.63 25.64 15.45
C GLN A 26 3.73 26.07 13.98
N LEU A 27 4.32 25.23 13.12
CA LEU A 27 4.37 25.52 11.69
C LEU A 27 2.99 25.51 11.03
N ALA A 28 2.10 24.61 11.45
CA ALA A 28 0.72 24.58 10.96
C ALA A 28 -0.05 25.85 11.35
N GLU A 29 0.10 26.35 12.58
CA GLU A 29 -0.50 27.61 13.06
C GLU A 29 0.02 28.82 12.27
N LEU A 30 1.27 28.80 11.82
CA LEU A 30 1.86 29.82 10.94
C LEU A 30 1.39 29.72 9.47
N GLY A 31 0.54 28.74 9.14
CA GLY A 31 0.02 28.54 7.78
C GLY A 31 0.98 27.82 6.83
N VAL A 32 2.02 27.16 7.33
CA VAL A 32 2.91 26.34 6.48
C VAL A 32 2.12 25.17 5.92
N HIS A 33 2.31 24.89 4.63
CA HIS A 33 1.56 23.85 3.93
C HIS A 33 1.74 22.48 4.58
N LYS A 34 0.63 21.77 4.78
CA LYS A 34 0.57 20.49 5.51
C LYS A 34 1.60 19.44 5.04
N GLN A 35 1.91 19.38 3.75
CA GLN A 35 2.93 18.44 3.24
C GLN A 35 4.34 18.75 3.73
N VAL A 36 4.67 20.02 4.00
CA VAL A 36 5.96 20.43 4.59
C VAL A 36 5.97 20.10 6.07
N VAL A 37 4.89 20.44 6.78
CA VAL A 37 4.72 20.17 8.21
C VAL A 37 4.82 18.68 8.50
N ASN A 38 4.14 17.84 7.73
CA ASN A 38 4.12 16.39 7.93
C ASN A 38 5.50 15.73 7.78
N ARG A 39 6.43 16.32 7.04
CA ARG A 39 7.81 15.78 6.92
C ARG A 39 8.55 15.72 8.25
N LEU A 40 8.20 16.57 9.21
CA LEU A 40 8.76 16.50 10.57
C LEU A 40 8.27 15.29 11.34
N LEU A 41 7.11 14.74 10.97
CA LEU A 41 6.45 13.62 11.65
C LEU A 41 6.79 12.26 11.01
N GLU A 42 7.28 12.24 9.78
CA GLU A 42 7.53 11.01 9.02
C GLU A 42 8.34 9.94 9.79
N PRO A 43 9.43 10.28 10.52
CA PRO A 43 10.21 9.27 11.26
C PRO A 43 9.44 8.64 12.42
N PHE A 44 8.34 9.25 12.85
CA PHE A 44 7.56 8.85 14.04
C PHE A 44 6.14 8.39 13.70
N SER A 45 5.80 8.37 12.41
CA SER A 45 4.45 8.04 11.94
C SER A 45 4.39 6.59 11.46
N TRP A 46 3.24 5.97 11.66
CA TRP A 46 2.88 4.73 11.00
C TRP A 46 2.19 5.02 9.67
N VAL A 47 2.44 4.17 8.70
CA VAL A 47 1.79 4.26 7.39
C VAL A 47 1.42 2.85 6.90
N ASP A 48 0.19 2.70 6.43
CA ASP A 48 -0.24 1.49 5.74
C ASP A 48 0.16 1.57 4.27
N VAL A 49 0.87 0.54 3.80
CA VAL A 49 1.34 0.47 2.42
C VAL A 49 0.91 -0.86 1.81
N ILE A 50 0.29 -0.81 0.64
CA ILE A 50 0.04 -2.00 -0.16
C ILE A 50 1.13 -2.14 -1.22
N VAL A 51 1.74 -3.31 -1.26
CA VAL A 51 2.73 -3.68 -2.27
C VAL A 51 2.22 -4.89 -3.04
N THR A 52 2.10 -4.76 -4.35
CA THR A 52 1.68 -5.85 -5.23
C THR A 52 2.80 -6.17 -6.21
N SER A 53 3.24 -7.42 -6.21
CA SER A 53 4.33 -7.88 -7.06
C SER A 53 4.30 -9.39 -7.20
N THR A 54 4.85 -9.92 -8.29
CA THR A 54 5.11 -11.35 -8.48
C THR A 54 6.59 -11.72 -8.27
N GLU A 55 7.48 -10.74 -8.20
CA GLU A 55 8.93 -10.93 -8.18
C GLU A 55 9.55 -10.58 -6.82
N TRP A 56 9.22 -11.36 -5.80
CA TRP A 56 9.68 -11.15 -4.42
C TRP A 56 11.10 -11.63 -4.11
N LYS A 57 11.64 -12.57 -4.92
CA LYS A 57 12.91 -13.24 -4.62
C LYS A 57 14.07 -12.27 -4.39
N ASN A 58 14.22 -11.27 -5.26
CA ASN A 58 15.31 -10.31 -5.15
C ASN A 58 15.11 -9.36 -3.96
N PHE A 59 13.87 -8.94 -3.68
CA PHE A 59 13.54 -8.13 -2.52
C PHE A 59 13.96 -8.83 -1.23
N PHE A 60 13.49 -10.06 -1.00
CA PHE A 60 13.84 -10.83 0.20
C PHE A 60 15.34 -11.07 0.32
N ARG A 61 16.02 -11.44 -0.79
CA ARG A 61 17.46 -11.64 -0.78
C ARG A 61 18.24 -10.41 -0.31
N LEU A 62 17.82 -9.21 -0.72
CA LEU A 62 18.52 -7.97 -0.40
C LEU A 62 18.10 -7.39 0.97
N ARG A 63 16.85 -7.57 1.36
CA ARG A 63 16.33 -6.91 2.56
C ARG A 63 16.39 -7.76 3.82
N ILE A 64 16.57 -9.08 3.67
CA ILE A 64 16.84 -10.01 4.79
C ILE A 64 18.34 -10.19 5.02
N ALA A 65 19.20 -9.62 4.19
CA ALA A 65 20.65 -9.66 4.39
C ALA A 65 21.04 -8.92 5.69
N SER A 66 22.09 -9.41 6.35
CA SER A 66 22.53 -8.89 7.66
C SER A 66 23.04 -7.45 7.64
N ASP A 67 23.37 -6.94 6.46
CA ASP A 67 23.81 -5.58 6.21
C ASP A 67 22.67 -4.65 5.75
N ALA A 68 21.44 -5.17 5.69
CA ALA A 68 20.27 -4.33 5.40
C ALA A 68 19.96 -3.39 6.56
N GLN A 69 19.38 -2.23 6.26
CA GLN A 69 18.92 -1.29 7.27
C GLN A 69 17.91 -1.99 8.22
N PRO A 70 18.04 -1.84 9.54
CA PRO A 70 17.28 -2.63 10.51
C PRO A 70 15.75 -2.60 10.30
N GLU A 71 15.18 -1.45 10.00
CA GLU A 71 13.74 -1.28 9.84
C GLU A 71 13.20 -2.10 8.65
N ILE A 72 13.85 -2.00 7.48
CA ILE A 72 13.42 -2.76 6.31
C ILE A 72 13.74 -4.25 6.45
N HIS A 73 14.81 -4.60 7.17
CA HIS A 73 15.15 -5.99 7.45
C HIS A 73 14.04 -6.68 8.24
N GLU A 74 13.58 -6.07 9.33
CA GLU A 74 12.51 -6.61 10.17
C GLU A 74 11.18 -6.73 9.39
N VAL A 75 10.81 -5.68 8.66
CA VAL A 75 9.61 -5.72 7.81
C VAL A 75 9.72 -6.81 6.74
N ALA A 76 10.88 -6.98 6.11
CA ALA A 76 11.07 -8.01 5.08
C ALA A 76 10.99 -9.43 5.65
N LEU A 77 11.47 -9.66 6.89
CA LEU A 77 11.29 -10.93 7.58
C LEU A 77 9.81 -11.24 7.82
N LEU A 78 9.07 -10.29 8.39
CA LEU A 78 7.63 -10.45 8.65
C LEU A 78 6.84 -10.67 7.34
N MET A 79 7.18 -9.94 6.28
CA MET A 79 6.57 -10.14 4.96
C MET A 79 6.85 -11.53 4.39
N ARG A 80 8.09 -12.02 4.48
CA ARG A 80 8.45 -13.37 4.05
C ARG A 80 7.65 -14.43 4.79
N ASP A 81 7.60 -14.32 6.10
CA ASP A 81 6.90 -15.27 6.96
C ASP A 81 5.39 -15.27 6.65
N ALA A 82 4.79 -14.10 6.50
CA ALA A 82 3.39 -13.97 6.08
C ALA A 82 3.11 -14.61 4.69
N VAL A 83 4.03 -14.44 3.73
CA VAL A 83 3.91 -15.09 2.41
C VAL A 83 4.01 -16.60 2.52
N MET A 84 4.94 -17.12 3.34
CA MET A 84 5.15 -18.55 3.53
C MET A 84 3.96 -19.23 4.24
N ASP A 85 3.33 -18.54 5.16
CA ASP A 85 2.17 -19.04 5.92
C ASP A 85 0.83 -18.84 5.16
N SER A 86 0.81 -18.05 4.10
CA SER A 86 -0.40 -17.77 3.34
C SER A 86 -0.81 -18.92 2.43
N ILE A 87 -2.12 -19.06 2.23
CA ILE A 87 -2.69 -19.95 1.21
C ILE A 87 -3.08 -19.08 0.02
N PRO A 88 -2.35 -19.14 -1.11
CA PRO A 88 -2.65 -18.29 -2.26
C PRO A 88 -3.97 -18.71 -2.93
N THR A 89 -4.77 -17.73 -3.30
CA THR A 89 -5.96 -17.94 -4.12
C THR A 89 -5.56 -18.02 -5.58
N SER A 90 -5.93 -19.14 -6.23
CA SER A 90 -5.69 -19.31 -7.67
C SER A 90 -6.62 -18.42 -8.48
N VAL A 91 -6.06 -17.65 -9.40
CA VAL A 91 -6.81 -16.83 -10.36
C VAL A 91 -6.72 -17.51 -11.73
N PRO A 92 -7.84 -17.95 -12.32
CA PRO A 92 -7.81 -18.57 -13.65
C PRO A 92 -7.47 -17.55 -14.74
N TRP A 93 -7.05 -18.04 -15.91
CA TRP A 93 -6.81 -17.18 -17.07
C TRP A 93 -8.06 -16.36 -17.42
N GLY A 94 -7.89 -15.05 -17.60
CA GLY A 94 -8.97 -14.09 -17.77
C GLY A 94 -9.66 -13.66 -16.46
N GLY A 95 -9.31 -14.31 -15.33
CA GLY A 95 -9.76 -13.88 -14.00
C GLY A 95 -9.01 -12.64 -13.52
N TRP A 96 -9.49 -12.04 -12.43
CA TRP A 96 -8.97 -10.80 -11.89
C TRP A 96 -8.48 -10.95 -10.47
N HIS A 97 -7.32 -10.38 -10.20
CA HIS A 97 -6.86 -10.05 -8.87
C HIS A 97 -7.49 -8.72 -8.44
N LEU A 98 -8.38 -8.79 -7.46
CA LEU A 98 -9.13 -7.66 -6.93
C LEU A 98 -8.84 -7.52 -5.44
N PRO A 99 -7.72 -6.89 -5.06
CA PRO A 99 -7.42 -6.68 -3.65
C PRO A 99 -8.51 -5.82 -3.02
N THR A 100 -8.82 -6.07 -1.74
CA THR A 100 -9.86 -5.39 -0.96
C THR A 100 -11.31 -5.72 -1.30
N ILE A 101 -11.60 -6.50 -2.32
CA ILE A 101 -12.95 -6.95 -2.65
C ILE A 101 -13.29 -8.21 -1.87
N THR A 102 -14.36 -8.13 -1.09
CA THR A 102 -14.89 -9.23 -0.27
C THR A 102 -15.98 -10.03 -1.00
N ASP A 103 -16.37 -11.17 -0.45
CA ASP A 103 -17.51 -11.94 -0.97
C ASP A 103 -18.83 -11.17 -0.81
N GLU A 104 -18.96 -10.38 0.23
CA GLU A 104 -20.11 -9.49 0.44
C GLU A 104 -20.21 -8.44 -0.68
N ASP A 105 -19.09 -7.84 -1.09
CA ASP A 105 -19.05 -6.91 -2.23
C ASP A 105 -19.51 -7.59 -3.51
N ARG A 106 -19.03 -8.81 -3.77
CA ARG A 106 -19.44 -9.60 -4.94
C ARG A 106 -20.94 -9.95 -4.94
N GLY A 107 -21.56 -10.06 -3.77
CA GLY A 107 -23.00 -10.28 -3.63
C GLY A 107 -23.83 -9.01 -3.81
N LYS A 108 -23.27 -7.83 -3.57
CA LYS A 108 -23.97 -6.54 -3.63
C LYS A 108 -23.76 -5.79 -4.94
N ILE A 109 -22.54 -5.87 -5.50
CA ILE A 109 -22.15 -5.11 -6.69
C ILE A 109 -22.37 -5.99 -7.93
N THR A 110 -23.38 -5.67 -8.72
CA THR A 110 -23.80 -6.46 -9.89
C THR A 110 -22.92 -6.22 -11.10
N GLU A 111 -22.44 -4.98 -11.28
CA GLU A 111 -21.63 -4.60 -12.43
C GLU A 111 -20.15 -4.90 -12.16
N PHE A 112 -19.55 -5.76 -12.98
CA PHE A 112 -18.16 -6.16 -12.81
C PHE A 112 -17.17 -4.97 -12.90
N GLU A 113 -17.46 -4.01 -13.76
CA GLU A 113 -16.66 -2.78 -13.88
C GLU A 113 -16.64 -2.00 -12.57
N ASP A 114 -17.75 -1.92 -11.84
CA ASP A 114 -17.79 -1.25 -10.54
C ASP A 114 -16.91 -1.95 -9.51
N LEU A 115 -16.77 -3.29 -9.54
CA LEU A 115 -15.82 -4.01 -8.68
C LEU A 115 -14.37 -3.59 -8.92
N LEU A 116 -13.97 -3.34 -10.20
CA LEU A 116 -12.63 -2.86 -10.53
C LEU A 116 -12.38 -1.47 -9.92
N TYR A 117 -13.33 -0.57 -10.08
CA TYR A 117 -13.23 0.79 -9.54
C TYR A 117 -13.30 0.82 -8.01
N VAL A 118 -14.13 0.00 -7.38
CA VAL A 118 -14.20 -0.11 -5.92
C VAL A 118 -12.88 -0.61 -5.35
N ALA A 119 -12.28 -1.64 -5.97
CA ALA A 119 -10.95 -2.12 -5.56
C ALA A 119 -9.92 -1.00 -5.61
N ALA A 120 -9.82 -0.27 -6.73
CA ALA A 120 -8.89 0.84 -6.89
C ALA A 120 -9.18 2.00 -5.92
N GLY A 121 -10.45 2.33 -5.68
CA GLY A 121 -10.85 3.39 -4.74
C GLY A 121 -10.46 3.09 -3.30
N ARG A 122 -10.63 1.85 -2.86
CA ARG A 122 -10.19 1.40 -1.52
C ARG A 122 -8.67 1.41 -1.39
N LEU A 123 -7.95 1.00 -2.42
CA LEU A 123 -6.49 1.06 -2.46
C LEU A 123 -5.96 2.48 -2.35
N ALA A 124 -6.63 3.45 -2.98
CA ALA A 124 -6.28 4.86 -2.86
C ALA A 124 -6.46 5.42 -1.44
N ARG A 125 -7.22 4.73 -0.59
CA ARG A 125 -7.53 5.18 0.78
C ARG A 125 -6.74 4.46 1.87
N VAL A 126 -5.91 3.51 1.54
CA VAL A 126 -5.21 2.66 2.53
C VAL A 126 -4.43 3.48 3.57
N SER A 127 -3.86 4.62 3.19
CA SER A 127 -3.13 5.50 4.10
C SER A 127 -4.01 6.48 4.88
N TYR A 128 -5.33 6.45 4.72
CA TYR A 128 -6.24 7.35 5.42
C TYR A 128 -7.06 6.57 6.45
N GLU A 129 -7.31 7.17 7.61
CA GLU A 129 -8.21 6.59 8.60
C GLU A 129 -9.56 6.22 7.96
N SER A 130 -9.94 4.97 8.12
CA SER A 130 -11.16 4.42 7.52
C SER A 130 -12.41 4.94 8.23
N VAL A 131 -12.98 5.99 7.73
CA VAL A 131 -14.41 6.20 7.92
C VAL A 131 -15.11 5.14 7.09
N SER A 132 -15.99 4.32 7.71
CA SER A 132 -16.83 3.36 6.98
C SER A 132 -17.55 4.09 5.85
N ARG A 133 -17.23 3.75 4.61
CA ARG A 133 -17.77 4.39 3.42
C ARG A 133 -18.50 3.38 2.56
N SER A 134 -19.49 3.85 1.81
CA SER A 134 -20.18 2.98 0.87
C SER A 134 -19.29 2.63 -0.32
N TRP A 135 -19.54 1.48 -0.92
CA TRP A 135 -18.82 1.07 -2.14
C TRP A 135 -18.98 2.04 -3.30
N GLU A 136 -20.14 2.74 -3.37
CA GLU A 136 -20.37 3.80 -4.36
C GLU A 136 -19.38 4.96 -4.20
N SER A 137 -19.10 5.35 -2.96
CA SER A 137 -18.10 6.40 -2.66
C SER A 137 -16.68 5.99 -3.09
N ASP A 138 -16.33 4.71 -2.96
CA ASP A 138 -15.04 4.20 -3.40
C ASP A 138 -14.94 4.16 -4.93
N ARG A 139 -16.00 3.68 -5.60
CA ARG A 139 -16.12 3.72 -7.05
C ARG A 139 -16.00 5.13 -7.60
N ASP A 140 -16.71 6.08 -7.02
CA ASP A 140 -16.76 7.46 -7.50
C ASP A 140 -15.40 8.16 -7.31
N LEU A 141 -14.69 7.86 -6.21
CA LEU A 141 -13.30 8.27 -6.02
C LEU A 141 -12.41 7.74 -7.13
N ALA A 142 -12.48 6.44 -7.42
CA ALA A 142 -11.66 5.84 -8.46
C ALA A 142 -11.93 6.49 -9.85
N ARG A 143 -13.19 6.71 -10.20
CA ARG A 143 -13.56 7.43 -11.43
C ARG A 143 -12.99 8.86 -11.48
N GLN A 144 -12.93 9.54 -10.34
CA GLN A 144 -12.32 10.86 -10.21
C GLN A 144 -10.78 10.80 -10.40
N LEU A 145 -10.13 9.77 -9.85
CA LEU A 145 -8.69 9.55 -10.01
C LEU A 145 -8.31 9.29 -11.48
N VAL A 146 -9.10 8.49 -12.20
CA VAL A 146 -8.92 8.30 -13.67
C VAL A 146 -8.98 9.63 -14.40
N LYS A 147 -10.01 10.45 -14.15
CA LYS A 147 -10.17 11.77 -14.80
C LYS A 147 -9.02 12.72 -14.52
N SER A 148 -8.39 12.61 -13.35
CA SER A 148 -7.27 13.46 -12.93
C SER A 148 -5.89 12.86 -13.22
N GLY A 149 -5.81 11.68 -13.85
CA GLY A 149 -4.55 11.03 -14.20
C GLY A 149 -3.77 10.44 -13.02
N HIS A 150 -4.46 10.10 -11.93
CA HIS A 150 -3.85 9.45 -10.75
C HIS A 150 -3.93 7.94 -10.87
N TRP A 151 -2.92 7.31 -11.47
CA TRP A 151 -2.94 5.91 -11.90
C TRP A 151 -2.49 4.90 -10.85
N SER A 152 -1.79 5.31 -9.79
CA SER A 152 -1.18 4.40 -8.82
C SER A 152 -2.13 3.33 -8.25
N PRO A 153 -3.38 3.62 -7.84
CA PRO A 153 -4.27 2.60 -7.31
C PRO A 153 -4.65 1.51 -8.32
N PHE A 154 -4.63 1.83 -9.60
CA PHE A 154 -4.99 0.92 -10.70
C PHE A 154 -3.84 -0.04 -11.08
N GLU A 155 -2.66 0.17 -10.52
CA GLU A 155 -1.52 -0.74 -10.69
C GLU A 155 -1.64 -2.02 -9.86
N HIS A 156 -2.49 -2.02 -8.83
CA HIS A 156 -2.70 -3.16 -7.96
C HIS A 156 -3.81 -4.11 -8.42
N VAL A 157 -4.69 -3.65 -9.30
CA VAL A 157 -5.77 -4.42 -9.89
C VAL A 157 -5.29 -4.98 -11.22
N ALA A 158 -5.40 -6.30 -11.42
CA ALA A 158 -4.83 -6.93 -12.62
C ALA A 158 -5.62 -8.18 -13.05
N THR A 159 -5.60 -8.47 -14.36
CA THR A 159 -6.16 -9.69 -14.93
C THR A 159 -5.06 -10.66 -15.32
N ALA A 160 -5.30 -11.96 -15.08
CA ALA A 160 -4.40 -13.03 -15.46
C ALA A 160 -4.48 -13.29 -16.98
N ARG A 161 -3.34 -13.24 -17.69
CA ARG A 161 -3.25 -13.52 -19.13
C ARG A 161 -2.08 -14.43 -19.46
N GLN A 162 -2.31 -15.38 -20.34
CA GLN A 162 -1.29 -16.30 -20.81
C GLN A 162 -0.35 -15.62 -21.82
N GLY A 163 0.95 -15.69 -21.57
CA GLY A 163 1.98 -15.47 -22.59
C GLY A 163 2.33 -14.03 -22.96
N ARG A 164 2.01 -13.01 -22.14
CA ARG A 164 2.45 -11.63 -22.38
C ARG A 164 3.48 -11.17 -21.37
N ALA A 165 4.75 -11.17 -21.80
CA ALA A 165 5.91 -10.83 -20.98
C ALA A 165 6.23 -9.32 -20.90
N ASP A 166 5.58 -8.46 -21.68
CA ASP A 166 6.15 -7.16 -22.05
C ASP A 166 5.43 -5.92 -21.51
N ARG A 167 4.33 -6.07 -20.77
CA ARG A 167 3.51 -4.91 -20.34
C ARG A 167 3.39 -4.68 -18.84
N CYS A 168 3.86 -5.59 -18.01
CA CYS A 168 3.73 -5.44 -16.56
C CYS A 168 5.09 -5.37 -15.87
N ARG A 169 5.54 -4.18 -15.54
CA ARG A 169 6.79 -3.98 -14.80
C ARG A 169 6.75 -4.52 -13.36
N ASN A 170 5.58 -4.44 -12.71
CA ASN A 170 5.43 -4.79 -11.29
C ASN A 170 4.83 -6.19 -11.08
N PHE A 171 4.04 -6.64 -12.05
CA PHE A 171 3.46 -7.98 -12.06
C PHE A 171 4.23 -8.82 -13.04
N GLY A 172 5.23 -9.42 -12.88
CA GLY A 172 5.93 -10.32 -13.79
C GLY A 172 5.15 -10.79 -15.03
N ARG A 173 5.47 -11.92 -15.57
CA ARG A 173 4.77 -12.49 -16.73
C ARG A 173 3.34 -12.86 -16.35
N ASP A 174 2.44 -12.83 -17.32
CA ASP A 174 1.08 -13.38 -17.22
C ASP A 174 0.04 -12.51 -16.51
N TRP A 175 0.30 -11.22 -16.28
CA TRP A 175 -0.68 -10.28 -15.73
C TRP A 175 -0.72 -8.97 -16.53
N ASP A 176 -1.94 -8.44 -16.72
CA ASP A 176 -2.16 -7.08 -17.25
C ASP A 176 -2.80 -6.22 -16.15
N GLN A 177 -2.15 -5.12 -15.80
CA GLN A 177 -2.69 -4.16 -14.81
C GLN A 177 -3.85 -3.36 -15.40
N LEU A 178 -4.85 -3.08 -14.58
CA LEU A 178 -6.00 -2.24 -14.98
C LEU A 178 -5.56 -0.87 -15.49
N ARG A 179 -4.52 -0.28 -14.89
CA ARG A 179 -3.90 0.95 -15.39
C ARG A 179 -3.61 0.90 -16.90
N ALA A 180 -2.95 -0.16 -17.36
CA ALA A 180 -2.56 -0.29 -18.76
C ALA A 180 -3.73 -0.42 -19.76
N MET A 181 -4.95 -0.63 -19.26
CA MET A 181 -6.17 -0.71 -20.05
C MET A 181 -6.94 0.62 -20.08
N LEU A 182 -6.71 1.49 -19.09
CA LEU A 182 -7.39 2.77 -18.95
C LEU A 182 -6.57 3.95 -19.49
N GLU A 183 -5.25 3.81 -19.57
CA GLU A 183 -4.30 4.81 -20.07
C GLU A 183 -4.18 4.74 -21.62
#